data_10363df4966bb54edfdea39fb1c73772
#
_entry.id   10363df4966bb54edfdea39fb1c73772
#
_cell.length_a   1.000
_cell.length_b   1.000
_cell.length_c   1.000
_cell.angle_alpha   90.00
_cell.angle_beta   90.00
_cell.angle_gamma   90.00
#
_symmetry.space_group_name_H-M   'P 1'
#
loop_
_entity.id
_entity.type
_entity.pdbx_description
1 polymer ?
#
loop_
_entity_poly.entity_id
_entity_poly.type
_entity_poly.pdbx_seq_one_letter_code
_entity_poly.pdbx_strand_id
1 'polypeptide(L)'
;MIKLIASDLDGTLLDEPNRISKINLDAIEYAYQKGAKFCFSTGRDLQSIKDITCLLKHKPVLLLGNGSEVYDEDGNLVFQNFFNNKYLEEVCEIMNKHDVPHMIFTTDGFYTTTDPVEVRQRFIERIGKIRNQEMAHIFATNMDKPCNNLVQIEDIQEFAKTKKVLKVEGFHYNSKPVEDVKKELEKFTELSHLSTGKNNVEVTNLTATKGLALKRYCEHANIKKDEVMVMGDSHNDLSMFEFFKYSFAPENSIQEIKDYAYKVVKSCDEHGVSQAIYEFIK
;
A
#
# COMPACT_ATOMS: atom_id res chain seq x y z
N MET A 1 -1.09 24.34 12.98
CA MET A 1 -2.30 23.49 13.10
C MET A 1 -2.25 22.44 12.03
N ILE A 2 -2.50 21.17 12.36
CA ILE A 2 -2.51 20.07 11.38
C ILE A 2 -3.70 20.23 10.42
N LYS A 3 -3.44 20.08 9.12
CA LYS A 3 -4.44 20.15 8.06
C LYS A 3 -4.65 18.81 7.34
N LEU A 4 -3.69 17.90 7.45
CA LEU A 4 -3.75 16.59 6.82
C LEU A 4 -3.17 15.52 7.73
N ILE A 5 -3.88 14.42 7.88
CA ILE A 5 -3.43 13.21 8.58
C ILE A 5 -3.32 12.10 7.55
N ALA A 6 -2.13 11.61 7.28
CA ALA A 6 -1.92 10.49 6.39
C ALA A 6 -1.59 9.23 7.20
N SER A 7 -2.39 8.20 7.06
CA SER A 7 -2.22 6.93 7.76
C SER A 7 -2.09 5.77 6.79
N ASP A 8 -1.13 4.90 7.05
CA ASP A 8 -1.17 3.56 6.50
C ASP A 8 -2.41 2.81 7.02
N LEU A 9 -2.78 1.73 6.33
CA LEU A 9 -3.92 0.89 6.68
C LEU A 9 -3.52 -0.34 7.48
N ASP A 10 -2.77 -1.25 6.87
CA ASP A 10 -2.49 -2.58 7.40
C ASP A 10 -1.42 -2.54 8.50
N GLY A 11 -1.78 -2.84 9.73
CA GLY A 11 -0.87 -2.74 10.88
C GLY A 11 -0.80 -1.35 11.50
N THR A 12 -1.53 -0.37 10.97
CA THR A 12 -1.58 1.00 11.49
C THR A 12 -3.01 1.41 11.86
N LEU A 13 -3.87 1.66 10.88
CA LEU A 13 -5.27 2.08 11.12
C LEU A 13 -6.20 0.89 11.34
N LEU A 14 -5.96 -0.21 10.64
CA LEU A 14 -6.78 -1.41 10.70
C LEU A 14 -6.35 -2.28 11.88
N ASP A 15 -7.33 -2.74 12.66
CA ASP A 15 -7.18 -3.78 13.69
C ASP A 15 -7.24 -5.18 13.06
N GLU A 16 -6.92 -6.21 13.84
CA GLU A 16 -7.29 -7.58 13.49
C GLU A 16 -8.81 -7.75 13.78
N PRO A 17 -9.66 -8.13 12.81
CA PRO A 17 -9.39 -8.71 11.50
C PRO A 17 -9.55 -7.73 10.29
N ASN A 18 -8.71 -6.74 10.15
CA ASN A 18 -8.70 -5.75 9.05
C ASN A 18 -9.92 -4.81 9.02
N ARG A 19 -10.27 -4.23 10.16
CA ARG A 19 -11.39 -3.26 10.30
C ARG A 19 -10.88 -1.95 10.85
N ILE A 20 -11.55 -0.86 10.49
CA ILE A 20 -11.40 0.39 11.24
C ILE A 20 -12.29 0.29 12.47
N SER A 21 -11.70 0.34 13.66
CA SER A 21 -12.47 0.34 14.89
C SER A 21 -13.36 1.59 14.99
N LYS A 22 -14.48 1.46 15.73
CA LYS A 22 -15.33 2.63 15.97
C LYS A 22 -14.56 3.77 16.64
N ILE A 23 -13.62 3.48 17.51
CA ILE A 23 -12.79 4.48 18.21
C ILE A 23 -11.93 5.25 17.20
N ASN A 24 -11.31 4.56 16.23
CA ASN A 24 -10.56 5.20 15.17
C ASN A 24 -11.47 6.02 14.24
N LEU A 25 -12.67 5.54 13.91
CA LEU A 25 -13.65 6.30 13.11
C LEU A 25 -14.08 7.59 13.82
N ASP A 26 -14.35 7.52 15.14
CA ASP A 26 -14.73 8.69 15.94
C ASP A 26 -13.58 9.71 16.05
N ALA A 27 -12.32 9.26 16.12
CA ALA A 27 -11.15 10.12 16.11
C ALA A 27 -10.93 10.79 14.75
N ILE A 28 -11.12 10.07 13.65
CA ILE A 28 -11.07 10.64 12.30
C ILE A 28 -12.14 11.72 12.12
N GLU A 29 -13.36 11.45 12.56
CA GLU A 29 -14.45 12.45 12.55
C GLU A 29 -14.09 13.69 13.37
N TYR A 30 -13.52 13.51 14.57
CA TYR A 30 -13.03 14.62 15.38
C TYR A 30 -11.96 15.44 14.65
N ALA A 31 -11.04 14.81 13.93
CA ALA A 31 -10.03 15.50 13.13
C ALA A 31 -10.68 16.38 12.04
N TYR A 32 -11.68 15.86 11.32
CA TYR A 32 -12.45 16.64 10.35
C TYR A 32 -13.16 17.85 10.99
N GLN A 33 -13.74 17.69 12.18
CA GLN A 33 -14.37 18.79 12.91
C GLN A 33 -13.36 19.88 13.33
N LYS A 34 -12.08 19.52 13.47
CA LYS A 34 -10.97 20.46 13.72
C LYS A 34 -10.35 21.02 12.44
N GLY A 35 -10.90 20.70 11.27
CA GLY A 35 -10.44 21.18 9.97
C GLY A 35 -9.27 20.41 9.35
N ALA A 36 -8.92 19.25 9.91
CA ALA A 36 -7.91 18.36 9.31
C ALA A 36 -8.57 17.35 8.39
N LYS A 37 -8.04 17.17 7.17
CA LYS A 37 -8.41 16.12 6.24
C LYS A 37 -7.73 14.80 6.61
N PHE A 38 -8.31 13.68 6.21
CA PHE A 38 -7.70 12.36 6.37
C PHE A 38 -7.28 11.77 5.03
N CYS A 39 -6.16 11.06 5.03
CA CYS A 39 -5.57 10.43 3.85
C CYS A 39 -5.24 8.97 4.15
N PHE A 40 -5.67 8.05 3.30
CA PHE A 40 -5.17 6.69 3.28
C PHE A 40 -3.90 6.62 2.44
N SER A 41 -2.82 6.10 3.00
CA SER A 41 -1.53 5.91 2.32
C SER A 41 -1.15 4.43 2.34
N THR A 42 -1.45 3.70 1.27
CA THR A 42 -1.42 2.24 1.27
C THR A 42 -0.82 1.62 0.00
N GLY A 43 -0.32 0.39 0.11
CA GLY A 43 0.06 -0.43 -1.04
C GLY A 43 -1.14 -1.03 -1.80
N ARG A 44 -2.36 -0.92 -1.25
CA ARG A 44 -3.59 -1.41 -1.87
C ARG A 44 -3.98 -0.56 -3.08
N ASP A 45 -4.72 -1.18 -4.01
CA ASP A 45 -5.37 -0.52 -5.14
C ASP A 45 -6.75 0.05 -4.76
N LEU A 46 -7.33 0.86 -5.66
CA LEU A 46 -8.61 1.55 -5.45
C LEU A 46 -9.77 0.57 -5.16
N GLN A 47 -9.80 -0.57 -5.84
CA GLN A 47 -10.85 -1.56 -5.66
C GLN A 47 -10.77 -2.22 -4.28
N SER A 48 -9.56 -2.52 -3.82
CA SER A 48 -9.30 -3.18 -2.53
C SER A 48 -9.62 -2.32 -1.30
N ILE A 49 -9.73 -0.99 -1.45
CA ILE A 49 -10.06 -0.08 -0.32
C ILE A 49 -11.50 0.43 -0.33
N LYS A 50 -12.29 0.07 -1.33
CA LYS A 50 -13.66 0.59 -1.51
C LYS A 50 -14.54 0.39 -0.28
N ASP A 51 -14.52 -0.82 0.29
CA ASP A 51 -15.31 -1.14 1.48
C ASP A 51 -14.85 -0.36 2.71
N ILE A 52 -13.55 -0.03 2.80
CA ILE A 52 -12.96 0.74 3.90
C ILE A 52 -13.34 2.21 3.78
N THR A 53 -13.26 2.79 2.57
CA THR A 53 -13.62 4.20 2.35
C THR A 53 -15.08 4.50 2.63
N CYS A 54 -15.98 3.54 2.39
CA CYS A 54 -17.41 3.68 2.69
C CYS A 54 -17.74 3.80 4.19
N LEU A 55 -16.81 3.46 5.09
CA LEU A 55 -17.00 3.60 6.54
C LEU A 55 -16.82 5.04 7.02
N LEU A 56 -16.15 5.88 6.25
CA LEU A 56 -15.92 7.28 6.60
C LEU A 56 -17.10 8.16 6.17
N LYS A 57 -17.44 9.15 6.97
CA LYS A 57 -18.46 10.15 6.62
C LYS A 57 -17.97 11.15 5.57
N HIS A 58 -16.68 11.39 5.53
CA HIS A 58 -16.01 12.27 4.58
C HIS A 58 -15.12 11.45 3.67
N LYS A 59 -15.05 11.81 2.41
CA LYS A 59 -14.14 11.14 1.47
C LYS A 59 -12.69 11.44 1.85
N PRO A 60 -11.84 10.45 2.03
CA PRO A 60 -10.43 10.66 2.30
C PRO A 60 -9.66 10.97 1.01
N VAL A 61 -8.51 11.60 1.14
CA VAL A 61 -7.46 11.59 0.13
C VAL A 61 -6.92 10.17 0.02
N LEU A 62 -6.59 9.71 -1.19
CA LEU A 62 -6.12 8.35 -1.41
C LEU A 62 -4.73 8.36 -2.05
N LEU A 63 -3.73 7.82 -1.36
CA LEU A 63 -2.43 7.48 -1.89
C LEU A 63 -2.36 5.95 -2.00
N LEU A 64 -2.39 5.44 -3.23
CA LEU A 64 -2.55 4.04 -3.56
C LEU A 64 -1.30 3.45 -4.21
N GLY A 65 -1.15 2.12 -4.16
CA GLY A 65 -0.04 1.42 -4.76
C GLY A 65 1.33 1.92 -4.29
N ASN A 66 1.47 2.22 -2.98
CA ASN A 66 2.68 2.82 -2.39
C ASN A 66 3.07 4.18 -3.01
N GLY A 67 2.11 4.92 -3.52
CA GLY A 67 2.34 6.22 -4.14
C GLY A 67 2.38 6.20 -5.67
N SER A 68 1.92 5.12 -6.29
CA SER A 68 1.72 5.06 -7.73
C SER A 68 0.54 5.89 -8.22
N GLU A 69 -0.48 6.08 -7.38
CA GLU A 69 -1.66 6.89 -7.69
C GLU A 69 -2.06 7.76 -6.51
N VAL A 70 -2.52 8.98 -6.82
CA VAL A 70 -3.06 9.90 -5.81
C VAL A 70 -4.37 10.48 -6.29
N TYR A 71 -5.40 10.36 -5.45
CA TYR A 71 -6.72 10.95 -5.64
C TYR A 71 -7.01 11.96 -4.53
N ASP A 72 -7.62 13.08 -4.88
CA ASP A 72 -8.11 14.05 -3.90
C ASP A 72 -9.42 13.60 -3.24
N GLU A 73 -9.93 14.39 -2.30
CA GLU A 73 -11.18 14.13 -1.59
C GLU A 73 -12.43 14.20 -2.48
N ASP A 74 -12.35 14.80 -3.65
CA ASP A 74 -13.43 14.80 -4.64
C ASP A 74 -13.43 13.55 -5.49
N GLY A 75 -12.33 12.77 -5.42
CA GLY A 75 -12.09 11.57 -6.20
C GLY A 75 -11.43 11.84 -7.55
N ASN A 76 -10.89 13.04 -7.75
CA ASN A 76 -10.13 13.36 -8.94
C ASN A 76 -8.72 12.78 -8.85
N LEU A 77 -8.24 12.20 -9.94
CA LEU A 77 -6.87 11.75 -10.05
C LEU A 77 -5.92 12.97 -10.11
N VAL A 78 -5.08 13.13 -9.08
CA VAL A 78 -4.11 14.23 -8.99
C VAL A 78 -2.85 13.91 -9.78
N PHE A 79 -2.31 12.70 -9.60
CA PHE A 79 -1.20 12.21 -10.43
C PHE A 79 -1.09 10.69 -10.39
N GLN A 80 -0.34 10.15 -11.37
CA GLN A 80 0.07 8.75 -11.46
C GLN A 80 1.58 8.65 -11.66
N ASN A 81 2.17 7.59 -11.13
CA ASN A 81 3.58 7.27 -11.27
C ASN A 81 3.70 5.84 -11.79
N PHE A 82 4.02 5.71 -13.08
CA PHE A 82 4.03 4.42 -13.75
C PHE A 82 5.35 3.69 -13.54
N PHE A 83 5.27 2.39 -13.46
CA PHE A 83 6.40 1.48 -13.59
C PHE A 83 7.13 1.72 -14.92
N ASN A 84 8.44 1.58 -14.93
CA ASN A 84 9.20 1.70 -16.17
C ASN A 84 9.14 0.38 -16.96
N ASN A 85 8.24 0.33 -17.93
CA ASN A 85 7.91 -0.90 -18.69
C ASN A 85 9.09 -1.53 -19.44
N LYS A 86 10.20 -0.81 -19.65
CA LYS A 86 11.42 -1.39 -20.22
C LYS A 86 11.99 -2.56 -19.41
N TYR A 87 11.66 -2.61 -18.11
CA TYR A 87 12.09 -3.66 -17.18
C TYR A 87 11.04 -4.75 -16.94
N LEU A 88 9.83 -4.62 -17.52
CA LEU A 88 8.70 -5.47 -17.16
C LEU A 88 8.97 -6.96 -17.45
N GLU A 89 9.48 -7.26 -18.64
CA GLU A 89 9.80 -8.62 -19.06
C GLU A 89 10.84 -9.23 -18.12
N GLU A 90 11.96 -8.55 -17.90
CA GLU A 90 13.05 -9.06 -17.05
C GLU A 90 12.63 -9.23 -15.59
N VAL A 91 11.79 -8.33 -15.04
CA VAL A 91 11.23 -8.48 -13.69
C VAL A 91 10.35 -9.72 -13.59
N CYS A 92 9.48 -9.96 -14.58
CA CYS A 92 8.64 -11.16 -14.61
C CYS A 92 9.47 -12.44 -14.78
N GLU A 93 10.52 -12.43 -15.61
CA GLU A 93 11.45 -13.55 -15.77
C GLU A 93 12.18 -13.90 -14.47
N ILE A 94 12.63 -12.89 -13.70
CA ILE A 94 13.23 -13.10 -12.38
C ILE A 94 12.24 -13.77 -11.44
N MET A 95 11.00 -13.32 -11.40
CA MET A 95 9.97 -13.93 -10.56
C MET A 95 9.69 -15.38 -10.96
N ASN A 96 9.55 -15.65 -12.26
CA ASN A 96 9.34 -17.00 -12.78
C ASN A 96 10.53 -17.93 -12.48
N LYS A 97 11.77 -17.46 -12.64
CA LYS A 97 13.00 -18.19 -12.32
C LYS A 97 13.04 -18.70 -10.88
N HIS A 98 12.52 -17.93 -9.94
CA HIS A 98 12.48 -18.26 -8.51
C HIS A 98 11.14 -18.87 -8.06
N ASP A 99 10.29 -19.29 -9.01
CA ASP A 99 8.97 -19.84 -8.72
C ASP A 99 8.08 -18.93 -7.85
N VAL A 100 8.16 -17.61 -8.08
CA VAL A 100 7.36 -16.59 -7.41
C VAL A 100 6.21 -16.16 -8.32
N PRO A 101 4.97 -16.63 -8.05
CA PRO A 101 3.80 -16.13 -8.78
C PRO A 101 3.66 -14.63 -8.61
N HIS A 102 3.19 -13.97 -9.67
CA HIS A 102 3.10 -12.53 -9.66
C HIS A 102 1.85 -12.00 -10.37
N MET A 103 1.45 -10.81 -9.95
CA MET A 103 0.37 -10.03 -10.53
C MET A 103 0.90 -8.69 -11.01
N ILE A 104 0.49 -8.27 -12.19
CA ILE A 104 0.83 -6.97 -12.80
C ILE A 104 -0.41 -6.09 -12.69
N PHE A 105 -0.29 -5.00 -11.96
CA PHE A 105 -1.34 -4.01 -11.76
C PHE A 105 -1.21 -2.90 -12.79
N THR A 106 -2.27 -2.63 -13.51
CA THR A 106 -2.34 -1.56 -14.50
C THR A 106 -3.51 -0.62 -14.22
N THR A 107 -3.62 0.43 -15.01
CA THR A 107 -4.76 1.38 -14.90
C THR A 107 -6.10 0.78 -15.36
N ASP A 108 -6.09 -0.37 -16.03
CA ASP A 108 -7.27 -0.96 -16.64
C ASP A 108 -7.48 -2.45 -16.32
N GLY A 109 -6.70 -3.01 -15.38
CA GLY A 109 -6.91 -4.39 -14.95
C GLY A 109 -5.70 -5.04 -14.29
N PHE A 110 -5.83 -6.34 -14.06
CA PHE A 110 -4.84 -7.17 -13.39
C PHE A 110 -4.38 -8.27 -14.33
N TYR A 111 -3.08 -8.46 -14.44
CA TYR A 111 -2.48 -9.36 -15.42
C TYR A 111 -1.41 -10.24 -14.79
N THR A 112 -1.05 -11.31 -15.48
CA THR A 112 0.09 -12.18 -15.13
C THR A 112 0.73 -12.75 -16.39
N THR A 113 2.01 -13.13 -16.34
CA THR A 113 2.70 -13.81 -17.44
C THR A 113 2.56 -15.33 -17.40
N THR A 114 1.96 -15.88 -16.35
CA THR A 114 1.73 -17.30 -16.14
C THR A 114 0.24 -17.65 -16.12
N ASP A 115 -0.12 -18.90 -15.84
CA ASP A 115 -1.53 -19.31 -15.77
C ASP A 115 -2.26 -18.56 -14.63
N PRO A 116 -3.31 -17.76 -14.93
CA PRO A 116 -4.09 -17.03 -13.91
C PRO A 116 -4.72 -17.94 -12.86
N VAL A 117 -5.10 -19.17 -13.22
CA VAL A 117 -5.69 -20.14 -12.29
C VAL A 117 -4.65 -20.59 -11.27
N GLU A 118 -3.43 -20.88 -11.71
CA GLU A 118 -2.33 -21.25 -10.84
C GLU A 118 -1.96 -20.08 -9.90
N VAL A 119 -1.78 -18.88 -10.44
CA VAL A 119 -1.46 -17.68 -9.64
C VAL A 119 -2.52 -17.46 -8.55
N ARG A 120 -3.80 -17.55 -8.91
CA ARG A 120 -4.90 -17.44 -7.96
C ARG A 120 -4.84 -18.51 -6.86
N GLN A 121 -4.64 -19.78 -7.23
CA GLN A 121 -4.57 -20.88 -6.27
C GLN A 121 -3.43 -20.68 -5.28
N ARG A 122 -2.24 -20.35 -5.76
CA ARG A 122 -1.05 -20.09 -4.93
C ARG A 122 -1.22 -18.86 -4.04
N PHE A 123 -1.92 -17.83 -4.51
CA PHE A 123 -2.25 -16.67 -3.69
C PHE A 123 -3.17 -17.05 -2.51
N ILE A 124 -4.25 -17.78 -2.78
CA ILE A 124 -5.20 -18.23 -1.75
C ILE A 124 -4.52 -19.17 -0.74
N GLU A 125 -3.68 -20.12 -1.22
CA GLU A 125 -2.89 -20.99 -0.37
C GLU A 125 -1.96 -20.21 0.56
N ARG A 126 -1.27 -19.21 0.02
CA ARG A 126 -0.42 -18.29 0.81
C ARG A 126 -1.23 -17.61 1.92
N ILE A 127 -2.38 -17.04 1.60
CA ILE A 127 -3.24 -16.38 2.60
C ILE A 127 -3.64 -17.37 3.70
N GLY A 128 -4.05 -18.58 3.33
CA GLY A 128 -4.41 -19.63 4.29
C GLY A 128 -3.27 -20.04 5.24
N LYS A 129 -2.02 -20.05 4.73
CA LYS A 129 -0.83 -20.39 5.51
C LYS A 129 -0.31 -19.24 6.39
N ILE A 130 -0.41 -18.00 5.92
CA ILE A 130 0.18 -16.82 6.59
C ILE A 130 -0.82 -16.15 7.52
N ARG A 131 -2.09 -16.11 7.17
CA ARG A 131 -3.17 -15.52 7.96
C ARG A 131 -4.02 -16.63 8.61
N ASN A 132 -5.06 -17.08 7.93
CA ASN A 132 -5.92 -18.20 8.35
C ASN A 132 -6.81 -18.65 7.19
N GLN A 133 -7.53 -19.77 7.37
CA GLN A 133 -8.43 -20.34 6.36
C GLN A 133 -9.67 -19.48 6.10
N GLU A 134 -10.15 -18.72 7.08
CA GLU A 134 -11.28 -17.82 6.92
C GLU A 134 -10.91 -16.69 5.93
N MET A 135 -9.76 -16.08 6.09
CA MET A 135 -9.26 -15.08 5.17
C MET A 135 -9.03 -15.66 3.76
N ALA A 136 -8.46 -16.85 3.66
CA ALA A 136 -8.33 -17.54 2.38
C ALA A 136 -9.67 -17.74 1.67
N HIS A 137 -10.71 -18.11 2.41
CA HIS A 137 -12.08 -18.26 1.88
C HIS A 137 -12.64 -16.90 1.40
N ILE A 138 -12.47 -15.83 2.16
CA ILE A 138 -12.89 -14.48 1.77
C ILE A 138 -12.23 -14.07 0.46
N PHE A 139 -10.90 -14.27 0.31
CA PHE A 139 -10.20 -13.95 -0.92
C PHE A 139 -10.62 -14.85 -2.10
N ALA A 140 -10.94 -16.12 -1.83
CA ALA A 140 -11.39 -17.04 -2.86
C ALA A 140 -12.79 -16.71 -3.41
N THR A 141 -13.66 -16.14 -2.59
CA THR A 141 -15.08 -15.89 -2.93
C THR A 141 -15.38 -14.44 -3.33
N ASN A 142 -14.55 -13.48 -2.92
CA ASN A 142 -14.75 -12.09 -3.27
C ASN A 142 -14.23 -11.80 -4.68
N MET A 143 -15.15 -11.68 -5.64
CA MET A 143 -14.85 -11.43 -7.06
C MET A 143 -14.19 -10.07 -7.31
N ASP A 144 -14.22 -9.14 -6.35
CA ASP A 144 -13.53 -7.85 -6.46
C ASP A 144 -12.02 -7.92 -6.17
N LYS A 145 -11.51 -9.07 -5.68
CA LYS A 145 -10.07 -9.20 -5.41
C LYS A 145 -9.26 -9.37 -6.70
N PRO A 146 -8.08 -8.73 -6.82
CA PRO A 146 -7.23 -8.79 -8.02
C PRO A 146 -6.95 -10.22 -8.49
N CYS A 147 -6.68 -11.15 -7.58
CA CYS A 147 -6.38 -12.55 -7.92
C CYS A 147 -7.53 -13.29 -8.61
N ASN A 148 -8.76 -12.78 -8.52
CA ASN A 148 -9.93 -13.38 -9.18
C ASN A 148 -10.24 -12.77 -10.56
N ASN A 149 -9.49 -11.75 -10.99
CA ASN A 149 -9.69 -11.01 -12.24
C ASN A 149 -8.41 -10.95 -13.09
N LEU A 150 -7.54 -11.92 -12.93
CA LEU A 150 -6.28 -11.96 -13.68
C LEU A 150 -6.50 -12.36 -15.14
N VAL A 151 -5.83 -11.66 -16.03
CA VAL A 151 -5.74 -11.97 -17.46
C VAL A 151 -4.31 -12.38 -17.79
N GLN A 152 -4.15 -13.46 -18.53
CA GLN A 152 -2.84 -13.90 -19.00
C GLN A 152 -2.32 -13.00 -20.13
N ILE A 153 -1.06 -12.62 -20.05
CA ILE A 153 -0.38 -11.88 -21.10
C ILE A 153 0.18 -12.89 -22.10
N GLU A 154 -0.19 -12.75 -23.37
CA GLU A 154 0.32 -13.59 -24.46
C GLU A 154 1.65 -13.07 -25.00
N ASP A 155 1.78 -11.75 -25.16
CA ASP A 155 2.98 -11.06 -25.65
C ASP A 155 3.33 -9.91 -24.69
N ILE A 156 4.35 -10.13 -23.88
CA ILE A 156 4.76 -9.14 -22.87
C ILE A 156 5.40 -7.88 -23.49
N GLN A 157 6.02 -8.01 -24.65
CA GLN A 157 6.65 -6.87 -25.33
C GLN A 157 5.59 -5.94 -25.92
N GLU A 158 4.53 -6.49 -26.51
CA GLU A 158 3.40 -5.69 -26.99
C GLU A 158 2.58 -5.12 -25.82
N PHE A 159 2.40 -5.91 -24.77
CA PHE A 159 1.77 -5.46 -23.53
C PHE A 159 2.51 -4.25 -22.92
N ALA A 160 3.83 -4.32 -22.81
CA ALA A 160 4.67 -3.25 -22.27
C ALA A 160 4.59 -1.94 -23.07
N LYS A 161 4.31 -2.00 -24.38
CA LYS A 161 4.13 -0.81 -25.21
C LYS A 161 2.78 -0.15 -25.05
N THR A 162 1.74 -0.93 -24.74
CA THR A 162 0.34 -0.48 -24.80
C THR A 162 -0.26 -0.20 -23.42
N LYS A 163 0.25 -0.87 -22.37
CA LYS A 163 -0.31 -0.78 -21.01
C LYS A 163 0.46 0.15 -20.10
N LYS A 164 -0.27 0.83 -19.23
CA LYS A 164 0.26 1.67 -18.15
C LYS A 164 0.35 0.83 -16.87
N VAL A 165 1.52 0.28 -16.59
CA VAL A 165 1.78 -0.53 -15.40
C VAL A 165 2.00 0.36 -14.19
N LEU A 166 1.34 0.06 -13.08
CA LEU A 166 1.48 0.75 -11.79
C LEU A 166 2.49 0.03 -10.90
N LYS A 167 2.35 -1.29 -10.76
CA LYS A 167 3.25 -2.15 -9.99
C LYS A 167 3.24 -3.59 -10.49
N VAL A 168 4.29 -4.33 -10.12
CA VAL A 168 4.33 -5.81 -10.19
C VAL A 168 4.43 -6.33 -8.77
N GLU A 169 3.54 -7.23 -8.36
CA GLU A 169 3.54 -7.86 -7.04
C GLU A 169 3.84 -9.34 -7.16
N GLY A 170 4.96 -9.77 -6.59
CA GLY A 170 5.33 -11.17 -6.42
C GLY A 170 5.06 -11.65 -4.99
N PHE A 171 4.68 -12.92 -4.84
CA PHE A 171 4.35 -13.48 -3.53
C PHE A 171 4.68 -14.98 -3.46
N HIS A 172 4.97 -15.45 -2.24
CA HIS A 172 5.18 -16.86 -1.98
C HIS A 172 4.88 -17.18 -0.51
N TYR A 173 4.42 -18.40 -0.17
CA TYR A 173 4.18 -18.79 1.23
C TYR A 173 5.48 -18.97 2.02
N ASN A 174 6.61 -19.23 1.34
CA ASN A 174 7.95 -19.28 1.92
C ASN A 174 8.70 -17.98 1.57
N SER A 175 9.41 -17.39 2.52
CA SER A 175 10.14 -16.14 2.30
C SER A 175 11.36 -16.29 1.39
N LYS A 176 11.99 -17.46 1.36
CA LYS A 176 13.27 -17.66 0.65
C LYS A 176 13.20 -17.32 -0.85
N PRO A 177 12.22 -17.80 -1.66
CA PRO A 177 12.09 -17.40 -3.05
C PRO A 177 11.94 -15.87 -3.24
N VAL A 178 11.17 -15.22 -2.36
CA VAL A 178 10.98 -13.77 -2.40
C VAL A 178 12.27 -13.02 -2.09
N GLU A 179 13.06 -13.51 -1.13
CA GLU A 179 14.38 -12.93 -0.81
C GLU A 179 15.36 -13.05 -1.99
N ASP A 180 15.34 -14.18 -2.70
CA ASP A 180 16.19 -14.39 -3.87
C ASP A 180 15.77 -13.49 -5.04
N VAL A 181 14.46 -13.29 -5.26
CA VAL A 181 13.94 -12.30 -6.20
C VAL A 181 14.44 -10.89 -5.83
N LYS A 182 14.30 -10.46 -4.57
CA LYS A 182 14.73 -9.13 -4.13
C LYS A 182 16.21 -8.88 -4.41
N LYS A 183 17.08 -9.88 -4.16
CA LYS A 183 18.51 -9.77 -4.45
C LYS A 183 18.80 -9.56 -5.92
N GLU A 184 18.08 -10.25 -6.82
CA GLU A 184 18.26 -10.04 -8.25
C GLU A 184 17.68 -8.71 -8.75
N LEU A 185 16.66 -8.17 -8.05
CA LEU A 185 16.09 -6.87 -8.37
C LEU A 185 16.98 -5.68 -7.98
N GLU A 186 17.96 -5.86 -7.07
CA GLU A 186 18.91 -4.81 -6.66
C GLU A 186 19.70 -4.19 -7.82
N LYS A 187 19.82 -4.90 -8.95
CA LYS A 187 20.47 -4.38 -10.16
C LYS A 187 19.69 -3.23 -10.83
N PHE A 188 18.39 -3.08 -10.55
CA PHE A 188 17.56 -2.05 -11.17
C PHE A 188 17.54 -0.79 -10.32
N THR A 189 18.38 0.17 -10.66
CA THR A 189 18.49 1.45 -9.91
C THR A 189 17.31 2.41 -10.09
N GLU A 190 16.43 2.14 -11.07
CA GLU A 190 15.22 2.95 -11.34
C GLU A 190 13.94 2.33 -10.75
N LEU A 191 14.04 1.15 -10.13
CA LEU A 191 12.91 0.47 -9.51
C LEU A 191 13.05 0.44 -7.99
N SER A 192 11.92 0.53 -7.32
CA SER A 192 11.78 0.22 -5.90
C SER A 192 11.22 -1.20 -5.76
N HIS A 193 11.75 -1.98 -4.83
CA HIS A 193 11.27 -3.34 -4.51
C HIS A 193 11.00 -3.45 -3.00
N LEU A 194 9.88 -2.91 -2.59
CA LEU A 194 9.45 -2.88 -1.18
C LEU A 194 8.63 -4.14 -0.83
N SER A 195 8.41 -4.33 0.45
CA SER A 195 7.57 -5.41 0.96
C SER A 195 6.72 -4.90 2.12
N THR A 196 5.49 -5.37 2.17
CA THR A 196 4.61 -5.25 3.33
C THR A 196 4.80 -6.41 4.31
N GLY A 197 5.69 -7.36 3.99
CA GLY A 197 6.00 -8.53 4.82
C GLY A 197 7.10 -9.40 4.19
N LYS A 198 7.46 -10.50 4.85
CA LYS A 198 8.54 -11.42 4.40
C LYS A 198 8.17 -12.22 3.15
N ASN A 199 6.91 -12.30 2.81
CA ASN A 199 6.35 -13.24 1.84
C ASN A 199 5.81 -12.56 0.58
N ASN A 200 6.14 -11.29 0.35
CA ASN A 200 5.83 -10.56 -0.86
C ASN A 200 6.92 -9.59 -1.25
N VAL A 201 6.91 -9.18 -2.49
CA VAL A 201 7.70 -8.08 -3.04
C VAL A 201 6.81 -7.27 -3.97
N GLU A 202 6.81 -5.97 -3.81
CA GLU A 202 6.12 -5.01 -4.68
C GLU A 202 7.18 -4.21 -5.43
N VAL A 203 7.18 -4.32 -6.75
CA VAL A 203 8.12 -3.61 -7.63
C VAL A 203 7.38 -2.45 -8.28
N THR A 204 7.88 -1.24 -8.02
CA THR A 204 7.30 0.01 -8.52
C THR A 204 8.37 0.89 -9.14
N ASN A 205 7.99 2.02 -9.69
CA ASN A 205 8.95 3.07 -10.01
C ASN A 205 9.68 3.53 -8.74
N LEU A 206 10.97 3.80 -8.82
CA LEU A 206 11.78 4.26 -7.67
C LEU A 206 11.16 5.49 -6.96
N THR A 207 10.50 6.36 -7.71
CA THR A 207 9.86 7.57 -7.17
C THR A 207 8.41 7.36 -6.73
N ALA A 208 7.86 6.14 -6.85
CA ALA A 208 6.57 5.77 -6.30
C ALA A 208 6.74 5.33 -4.84
N THR A 209 6.88 6.30 -3.94
CA THR A 209 6.94 6.08 -2.50
C THR A 209 5.83 6.87 -1.80
N LYS A 210 5.33 6.35 -0.69
CA LYS A 210 4.27 7.02 0.10
C LYS A 210 4.66 8.44 0.47
N GLY A 211 5.90 8.68 0.89
CA GLY A 211 6.40 10.00 1.26
C GLY A 211 6.47 10.99 0.11
N LEU A 212 6.97 10.58 -1.06
CA LEU A 212 7.02 11.45 -2.26
C LEU A 212 5.61 11.74 -2.79
N ALA A 213 4.72 10.75 -2.79
CA ALA A 213 3.34 10.93 -3.21
C ALA A 213 2.60 11.91 -2.29
N LEU A 214 2.76 11.75 -0.97
CA LEU A 214 2.19 12.66 0.02
C LEU A 214 2.75 14.08 -0.12
N LYS A 215 4.05 14.22 -0.35
CA LYS A 215 4.68 15.52 -0.61
C LYS A 215 4.07 16.21 -1.84
N ARG A 216 3.91 15.48 -2.96
CA ARG A 216 3.29 16.01 -4.18
C ARG A 216 1.83 16.42 -3.97
N TYR A 217 1.06 15.62 -3.23
CA TYR A 217 -0.29 15.99 -2.85
C TYR A 217 -0.31 17.28 -2.01
N CYS A 218 0.57 17.40 -1.02
CA CYS A 218 0.68 18.59 -0.19
C CYS A 218 1.01 19.85 -1.01
N GLU A 219 1.91 19.73 -1.98
CA GLU A 219 2.24 20.82 -2.93
C GLU A 219 1.00 21.22 -3.76
N HIS A 220 0.23 20.24 -4.28
CA HIS A 220 -1.01 20.47 -5.01
C HIS A 220 -2.09 21.15 -4.14
N ALA A 221 -2.26 20.71 -2.90
CA ALA A 221 -3.25 21.22 -1.97
C ALA A 221 -2.81 22.46 -1.16
N ASN A 222 -1.59 22.99 -1.39
CA ASN A 222 -0.98 24.10 -0.63
C ASN A 222 -0.92 23.82 0.89
N ILE A 223 -0.57 22.59 1.28
CA ILE A 223 -0.38 22.17 2.67
C ILE A 223 1.12 22.15 2.98
N LYS A 224 1.55 22.82 4.06
CA LYS A 224 2.95 22.83 4.48
C LYS A 224 3.33 21.54 5.19
N LYS A 225 4.62 21.16 5.17
CA LYS A 225 5.12 19.95 5.83
C LYS A 225 4.83 19.90 7.35
N ASP A 226 4.86 21.03 8.02
CA ASP A 226 4.56 21.18 9.44
C ASP A 226 3.04 21.21 9.76
N GLU A 227 2.20 21.11 8.74
CA GLU A 227 0.75 20.98 8.85
C GLU A 227 0.28 19.52 8.57
N VAL A 228 1.24 18.59 8.43
CA VAL A 228 0.96 17.17 8.12
C VAL A 228 1.37 16.28 9.28
N MET A 229 0.52 15.33 9.60
CA MET A 229 0.74 14.24 10.54
C MET A 229 0.73 12.92 9.77
N VAL A 230 1.71 12.06 10.00
CA VAL A 230 1.82 10.77 9.32
C VAL A 230 1.87 9.61 10.30
N MET A 231 1.33 8.47 9.91
CA MET A 231 1.31 7.23 10.69
C MET A 231 1.61 6.03 9.79
N GLY A 232 2.42 5.11 10.31
CA GLY A 232 2.83 3.91 9.57
C GLY A 232 3.61 2.95 10.45
N ASP A 233 3.78 1.69 10.00
CA ASP A 233 4.36 0.62 10.81
C ASP A 233 5.50 -0.15 10.13
N SER A 234 5.65 -0.03 8.80
CA SER A 234 6.57 -0.88 8.05
C SER A 234 7.44 -0.13 7.03
N HIS A 235 8.35 -0.84 6.36
CA HIS A 235 9.37 -0.24 5.49
C HIS A 235 8.83 0.68 4.38
N ASN A 236 7.64 0.41 3.83
CA ASN A 236 7.02 1.25 2.81
C ASN A 236 6.53 2.60 3.35
N ASP A 237 6.47 2.77 4.69
CA ASP A 237 6.10 4.02 5.35
C ASP A 237 7.29 4.92 5.64
N LEU A 238 8.50 4.36 5.67
CA LEU A 238 9.72 5.06 6.08
C LEU A 238 9.87 6.42 5.38
N SER A 239 9.57 6.46 4.07
CA SER A 239 9.63 7.70 3.31
C SER A 239 8.67 8.80 3.82
N MET A 240 7.54 8.47 4.45
CA MET A 240 6.69 9.46 5.11
C MET A 240 7.36 10.02 6.37
N PHE A 241 8.02 9.16 7.16
CA PHE A 241 8.72 9.57 8.38
C PHE A 241 9.95 10.44 8.09
N GLU A 242 10.63 10.20 6.98
CA GLU A 242 11.74 11.04 6.53
C GLU A 242 11.32 12.44 6.07
N PHE A 243 10.14 12.56 5.43
CA PHE A 243 9.66 13.84 4.89
C PHE A 243 8.88 14.69 5.90
N PHE A 244 8.18 14.06 6.86
CA PHE A 244 7.23 14.75 7.73
C PHE A 244 7.61 14.59 9.21
N LYS A 245 7.75 15.71 9.90
CA LYS A 245 8.20 15.76 11.28
C LYS A 245 7.24 15.07 12.26
N TYR A 246 5.94 15.25 12.09
CA TYR A 246 4.94 14.71 13.02
C TYR A 246 4.53 13.31 12.59
N SER A 247 5.40 12.35 12.91
CA SER A 247 5.29 10.95 12.52
C SER A 247 5.04 10.08 13.75
N PHE A 248 4.03 9.20 13.68
CA PHE A 248 3.60 8.37 14.79
C PHE A 248 3.65 6.89 14.40
N ALA A 249 4.39 6.11 15.18
CA ALA A 249 4.56 4.67 14.98
C ALA A 249 3.71 3.89 15.99
N PRO A 250 2.80 2.99 15.56
CA PRO A 250 2.19 2.02 16.47
C PRO A 250 3.23 1.14 17.17
N GLU A 251 2.94 0.63 18.37
CA GLU A 251 3.83 -0.28 19.11
C GLU A 251 4.16 -1.57 18.36
N ASN A 252 3.29 -2.03 17.49
CA ASN A 252 3.52 -3.18 16.63
C ASN A 252 4.44 -2.89 15.42
N SER A 253 4.88 -1.65 15.22
CA SER A 253 5.77 -1.27 14.10
C SER A 253 7.14 -1.95 14.21
N ILE A 254 7.81 -2.09 13.06
CA ILE A 254 9.21 -2.50 13.02
C ILE A 254 10.11 -1.48 13.75
N GLN A 255 11.24 -1.94 14.28
CA GLN A 255 12.11 -1.09 15.09
C GLN A 255 12.61 0.14 14.33
N GLU A 256 12.94 -0.02 13.06
CA GLU A 256 13.40 1.08 12.21
C GLU A 256 12.38 2.23 12.14
N ILE A 257 11.10 1.95 11.98
CA ILE A 257 10.03 2.96 11.97
C ILE A 257 9.91 3.66 13.33
N LYS A 258 10.02 2.91 14.43
CA LYS A 258 9.99 3.48 15.78
C LYS A 258 11.17 4.43 16.04
N ASP A 259 12.35 4.12 15.49
CA ASP A 259 13.55 4.94 15.64
C ASP A 259 13.44 6.29 14.89
N TYR A 260 12.68 6.33 13.78
CA TYR A 260 12.38 7.57 13.05
C TYR A 260 11.17 8.34 13.58
N ALA A 261 10.32 7.70 14.39
CA ALA A 261 9.07 8.29 14.82
C ALA A 261 9.25 9.49 15.75
N TYR A 262 8.46 10.54 15.54
CA TYR A 262 8.29 11.62 16.51
C TYR A 262 7.77 11.08 17.85
N LYS A 263 6.85 10.09 17.79
CA LYS A 263 6.30 9.41 18.96
C LYS A 263 5.83 8.00 18.63
N VAL A 264 6.11 7.05 19.52
CA VAL A 264 5.47 5.74 19.51
C VAL A 264 4.14 5.83 20.26
N VAL A 265 3.07 5.29 19.66
CA VAL A 265 1.72 5.23 20.21
C VAL A 265 1.29 3.79 20.41
N LYS A 266 0.15 3.54 21.02
CA LYS A 266 -0.40 2.19 21.21
C LYS A 266 -0.47 1.42 19.89
N SER A 267 -0.53 0.09 19.98
CA SER A 267 -0.66 -0.78 18.82
C SER A 267 -1.94 -0.48 18.00
N CYS A 268 -2.00 -0.97 16.78
CA CYS A 268 -3.20 -0.85 15.94
C CYS A 268 -4.44 -1.46 16.64
N ASP A 269 -4.28 -2.59 17.34
CA ASP A 269 -5.35 -3.27 18.10
C ASP A 269 -5.79 -2.48 19.34
N GLU A 270 -4.93 -1.62 19.86
CA GLU A 270 -5.23 -0.71 20.98
C GLU A 270 -5.54 0.72 20.53
N HIS A 271 -5.86 0.90 19.25
CA HIS A 271 -6.32 2.15 18.65
C HIS A 271 -5.27 3.29 18.70
N GLY A 272 -4.01 2.98 18.40
CA GLY A 272 -2.89 3.94 18.42
C GLY A 272 -3.13 5.18 17.56
N VAL A 273 -3.84 5.04 16.41
CA VAL A 273 -4.22 6.15 15.54
C VAL A 273 -5.12 7.15 16.29
N SER A 274 -6.13 6.67 17.01
CA SER A 274 -7.01 7.56 17.79
C SER A 274 -6.27 8.27 18.91
N GLN A 275 -5.36 7.55 19.59
CA GLN A 275 -4.50 8.17 20.60
C GLN A 275 -3.71 9.33 20.02
N ALA A 276 -3.03 9.11 18.89
CA ALA A 276 -2.23 10.14 18.22
C ALA A 276 -3.09 11.35 17.82
N ILE A 277 -4.27 11.13 17.27
CA ILE A 277 -5.19 12.20 16.85
C ILE A 277 -5.63 13.04 18.06
N TYR A 278 -6.18 12.43 19.12
CA TYR A 278 -6.69 13.17 20.27
C TYR A 278 -5.60 13.89 21.08
N GLU A 279 -4.39 13.36 21.13
CA GLU A 279 -3.27 14.00 21.83
C GLU A 279 -2.70 15.19 21.04
N PHE A 280 -2.70 15.12 19.72
CA PHE A 280 -1.96 16.07 18.89
C PHE A 280 -2.83 17.11 18.19
N ILE A 281 -4.10 16.81 17.90
CA ILE A 281 -5.08 17.73 17.31
C ILE A 281 -5.93 18.37 18.40
N LYS A 282 -5.78 19.67 18.56
CA LYS A 282 -6.49 20.44 19.60
C LYS A 282 -7.48 21.44 19.02
#